data_44b72d2b05f29671f368f05c6cef8fd7
#
_entry.id   44b72d2b05f29671f368f05c6cef8fd7
#
_cell.length_a   1.000
_cell.length_b   1.000
_cell.length_c   1.000
_cell.angle_alpha   90.00
_cell.angle_beta   90.00
_cell.angle_gamma   90.00
#
_symmetry.space_group_name_H-M   'P 1'
#
loop_
_entity.id
_entity.type
_entity.pdbx_description
1 polymer ?
#
loop_
_entity_poly.entity_id
_entity_poly.type
_entity_poly.pdbx_seq_one_letter_code
_entity_poly.pdbx_strand_id
1 'polypeptide(L)'
;MSRLVAVLLTLAFAQGDAPDFAGLTWVDASPDLQGKVTLVRWWTNGCKLCSTSAPALTELGKKAAIVAVYHPKPPRDVAAEDVRSYAKQIGMPGVLAIDRDWKVLDRWMAPGKRSFTSLTFVLDKKGKVRHVHPGGVIEPEDSKELSQQIDALLAEK
;
A
#
# COMPACT_ATOMS: atom_id res chain seq x y z
N MET A 1 7.44 -42.98 -8.69
CA MET A 1 6.69 -41.78 -9.06
C MET A 1 6.50 -40.90 -7.82
N SER A 2 7.40 -39.94 -7.61
CA SER A 2 7.41 -39.10 -6.41
C SER A 2 6.58 -37.85 -6.69
N ARG A 3 5.45 -37.70 -6.00
CA ARG A 3 4.65 -36.47 -6.04
C ARG A 3 5.33 -35.44 -5.15
N LEU A 4 5.99 -34.47 -5.78
CA LEU A 4 6.41 -33.25 -5.12
C LEU A 4 5.16 -32.47 -4.69
N VAL A 5 4.86 -32.52 -3.39
CA VAL A 5 3.89 -31.64 -2.76
C VAL A 5 4.58 -30.28 -2.63
N ALA A 6 4.23 -29.36 -3.50
CA ALA A 6 4.59 -27.95 -3.35
C ALA A 6 3.85 -27.45 -2.11
N VAL A 7 4.57 -27.32 -1.00
CA VAL A 7 4.10 -26.62 0.20
C VAL A 7 4.09 -25.15 -0.16
N LEU A 8 2.93 -24.65 -0.57
CA LEU A 8 2.64 -23.22 -0.60
C LEU A 8 2.72 -22.72 0.85
N LEU A 9 3.83 -22.12 1.20
CA LEU A 9 3.95 -21.31 2.41
C LEU A 9 3.07 -20.06 2.19
N THR A 10 1.78 -20.20 2.40
CA THR A 10 0.91 -19.04 2.60
C THR A 10 1.35 -18.41 3.91
N LEU A 11 2.09 -17.32 3.83
CA LEU A 11 2.25 -16.40 4.95
C LEU A 11 0.82 -15.99 5.36
N ALA A 12 0.29 -16.67 6.36
CA ALA A 12 -0.97 -16.34 6.98
C ALA A 12 -0.76 -15.01 7.73
N PHE A 13 -0.85 -13.90 7.01
CA PHE A 13 -1.23 -12.65 7.64
C PHE A 13 -2.63 -12.90 8.21
N ALA A 14 -2.80 -12.59 9.49
CA ALA A 14 -4.10 -12.71 10.12
C ALA A 14 -5.13 -12.01 9.22
N GLN A 15 -6.09 -12.79 8.67
CA GLN A 15 -7.23 -12.27 7.94
C GLN A 15 -8.15 -11.61 8.97
N GLY A 16 -7.74 -10.44 9.44
CA GLY A 16 -8.50 -9.59 10.34
C GLY A 16 -8.98 -8.34 9.62
N ASP A 17 -9.86 -7.59 10.26
CA ASP A 17 -10.22 -6.26 9.77
C ASP A 17 -8.92 -5.45 9.60
N ALA A 18 -8.81 -4.69 8.50
CA ALA A 18 -7.67 -3.81 8.33
C ALA A 18 -7.62 -2.86 9.52
N PRO A 19 -6.44 -2.58 10.08
CA PRO A 19 -6.31 -1.52 11.04
C PRO A 19 -6.87 -0.24 10.42
N ASP A 20 -7.57 0.55 11.22
CA ASP A 20 -8.12 1.80 10.74
C ASP A 20 -7.03 2.80 10.31
N PHE A 21 -7.45 3.89 9.67
CA PHE A 21 -6.58 4.99 9.28
C PHE A 21 -6.42 6.06 10.38
N ALA A 22 -6.85 5.78 11.60
CA ALA A 22 -6.72 6.72 12.70
C ALA A 22 -5.25 7.07 12.96
N GLY A 23 -4.96 8.35 13.09
CA GLY A 23 -3.60 8.88 13.26
C GLY A 23 -2.94 9.34 11.95
N LEU A 24 -3.51 9.04 10.77
CA LEU A 24 -3.09 9.69 9.54
C LEU A 24 -3.58 11.13 9.49
N THR A 25 -2.76 12.00 8.90
CA THR A 25 -3.20 13.32 8.47
C THR A 25 -3.49 13.27 6.98
N TRP A 26 -4.72 13.51 6.58
CA TRP A 26 -5.07 13.61 5.18
C TRP A 26 -4.56 14.93 4.60
N VAL A 27 -3.91 14.86 3.43
CA VAL A 27 -3.40 16.05 2.74
C VAL A 27 -4.56 16.82 2.10
N ASP A 28 -5.54 16.09 1.61
CA ASP A 28 -6.80 16.62 1.09
C ASP A 28 -7.97 16.04 1.94
N ALA A 29 -9.10 15.75 1.34
CA ALA A 29 -10.20 15.12 2.05
C ALA A 29 -9.95 13.62 2.26
N SER A 30 -10.40 13.07 3.39
CA SER A 30 -10.44 11.63 3.61
C SER A 30 -11.33 10.96 2.55
N PRO A 31 -10.85 9.91 1.86
CA PRO A 31 -11.61 9.27 0.80
C PRO A 31 -12.73 8.39 1.38
N ASP A 32 -13.81 8.23 0.64
CA ASP A 32 -14.77 7.16 0.84
C ASP A 32 -14.29 5.90 0.14
N LEU A 33 -13.90 4.90 0.93
CA LEU A 33 -13.36 3.62 0.46
C LEU A 33 -14.36 2.47 0.57
N GLN A 34 -15.56 2.73 1.07
CA GLN A 34 -16.58 1.70 1.24
C GLN A 34 -16.95 1.06 -0.12
N GLY A 35 -16.93 -0.25 -0.17
CA GLY A 35 -17.25 -0.99 -1.39
C GLY A 35 -16.19 -0.94 -2.48
N LYS A 36 -15.02 -0.38 -2.21
CA LYS A 36 -13.91 -0.26 -3.18
C LYS A 36 -12.75 -1.18 -2.80
N VAL A 37 -12.21 -1.88 -3.78
CA VAL A 37 -10.89 -2.50 -3.65
C VAL A 37 -9.86 -1.38 -3.58
N THR A 38 -8.98 -1.43 -2.58
CA THR A 38 -8.07 -0.33 -2.27
C THR A 38 -6.64 -0.82 -2.14
N LEU A 39 -5.71 -0.11 -2.77
CA LEU A 39 -4.28 -0.24 -2.53
C LEU A 39 -3.86 0.84 -1.54
N VAL A 40 -3.17 0.45 -0.48
CA VAL A 40 -2.58 1.38 0.49
C VAL A 40 -1.07 1.27 0.40
N ARG A 41 -0.41 2.29 -0.13
CA ARG A 41 1.03 2.35 -0.36
C ARG A 41 1.70 3.31 0.61
N TRP A 42 2.59 2.82 1.47
CA TRP A 42 3.53 3.67 2.20
C TRP A 42 4.70 4.04 1.30
N TRP A 43 5.11 5.31 1.34
CA TRP A 43 6.19 5.85 0.51
C TRP A 43 6.89 7.02 1.19
N THR A 44 8.07 7.40 0.70
CA THR A 44 8.82 8.57 1.18
C THR A 44 9.50 9.27 0.01
N ASN A 45 9.90 10.52 0.20
CA ASN A 45 10.70 11.25 -0.79
C ASN A 45 12.15 10.75 -0.80
N GLY A 46 12.86 10.96 -1.92
CA GLY A 46 14.23 10.47 -2.11
C GLY A 46 14.35 8.94 -2.19
N CYS A 47 13.22 8.23 -2.26
CA CYS A 47 13.17 6.79 -2.37
C CYS A 47 13.07 6.38 -3.85
N LYS A 48 14.17 5.89 -4.42
CA LYS A 48 14.18 5.40 -5.79
C LYS A 48 13.21 4.25 -6.03
N LEU A 49 13.04 3.38 -5.03
CA LEU A 49 12.09 2.26 -5.11
C LEU A 49 10.64 2.76 -5.24
N CYS A 50 10.31 3.85 -4.56
CA CYS A 50 8.98 4.47 -4.63
C CYS A 50 8.74 5.11 -6.00
N SER A 51 9.70 5.87 -6.52
CA SER A 51 9.57 6.50 -7.83
C SER A 51 9.50 5.46 -8.96
N THR A 52 10.25 4.37 -8.86
CA THR A 52 10.21 3.26 -9.82
C THR A 52 8.86 2.54 -9.81
N SER A 53 8.20 2.47 -8.66
CA SER A 53 6.89 1.80 -8.51
C SER A 53 5.69 2.68 -8.90
N ALA A 54 5.86 3.99 -8.98
CA ALA A 54 4.75 4.91 -9.24
C ALA A 54 3.99 4.63 -10.55
N PRO A 55 4.65 4.31 -11.68
CA PRO A 55 3.93 3.95 -12.92
C PRO A 55 3.05 2.70 -12.77
N ALA A 56 3.53 1.66 -12.07
CA ALA A 56 2.75 0.46 -11.79
C ALA A 56 1.52 0.78 -10.94
N LEU A 57 1.67 1.61 -9.91
CA LEU A 57 0.55 2.06 -9.08
C LEU A 57 -0.45 2.88 -9.89
N THR A 58 -0.01 3.71 -10.83
CA THR A 58 -0.89 4.47 -11.72
C THR A 58 -1.75 3.53 -12.58
N GLU A 59 -1.17 2.48 -13.13
CA GLU A 59 -1.93 1.48 -13.90
C GLU A 59 -2.92 0.70 -13.02
N LEU A 60 -2.49 0.25 -11.84
CA LEU A 60 -3.37 -0.43 -10.88
C LEU A 60 -4.50 0.48 -10.39
N GLY A 61 -4.25 1.78 -10.32
CA GLY A 61 -5.23 2.80 -9.95
C GLY A 61 -6.40 2.98 -10.93
N LYS A 62 -6.30 2.41 -12.14
CA LYS A 62 -7.42 2.34 -13.08
C LYS A 62 -8.51 1.37 -12.64
N LYS A 63 -8.17 0.43 -11.76
CA LYS A 63 -9.06 -0.64 -11.27
C LYS A 63 -9.41 -0.51 -9.79
N ALA A 64 -8.53 0.07 -8.98
CA ALA A 64 -8.66 0.14 -7.53
C ALA A 64 -8.43 1.57 -7.03
N ALA A 65 -9.00 1.91 -5.90
CA ALA A 65 -8.66 3.14 -5.20
C ALA A 65 -7.23 3.06 -4.67
N ILE A 66 -6.53 4.19 -4.64
CA ILE A 66 -5.17 4.26 -4.09
C ILE A 66 -5.14 5.28 -2.96
N VAL A 67 -4.62 4.85 -1.82
CA VAL A 67 -4.22 5.69 -0.70
C VAL A 67 -2.70 5.66 -0.62
N ALA A 68 -2.07 6.79 -0.86
CA ALA A 68 -0.61 6.93 -0.81
C ALA A 68 -0.19 7.61 0.49
N VAL A 69 0.30 6.81 1.44
CA VAL A 69 0.68 7.28 2.77
C VAL A 69 2.15 7.66 2.78
N TYR A 70 2.42 8.94 2.92
CA TYR A 70 3.78 9.46 3.07
C TYR A 70 4.29 9.24 4.50
N HIS A 71 5.46 8.64 4.65
CA HIS A 71 6.16 8.56 5.93
C HIS A 71 7.53 9.22 5.83
N PRO A 72 7.79 10.29 6.59
CA PRO A 72 9.09 10.95 6.58
C PRO A 72 10.17 10.03 7.17
N LYS A 73 11.36 10.05 6.61
CA LYS A 73 12.54 9.36 7.13
C LYS A 73 13.65 10.38 7.47
N PRO A 74 14.04 10.48 8.75
CA PRO A 74 13.43 9.91 9.96
C PRO A 74 12.03 10.49 10.24
N PRO A 75 11.29 9.92 11.21
CA PRO A 75 10.02 10.48 11.68
C PRO A 75 10.16 11.95 12.06
N ARG A 76 9.29 12.81 11.52
CA ARG A 76 9.26 14.24 11.79
C ARG A 76 7.97 14.87 11.29
N ASP A 77 7.72 16.10 11.70
CA ASP A 77 6.69 16.90 11.07
C ASP A 77 7.05 17.25 9.64
N VAL A 78 6.04 17.28 8.78
CA VAL A 78 6.13 17.65 7.38
C VAL A 78 4.84 18.38 6.99
N ALA A 79 4.98 19.43 6.20
CA ALA A 79 3.82 20.17 5.70
C ALA A 79 3.11 19.38 4.59
N ALA A 80 1.79 19.47 4.53
CA ALA A 80 0.99 18.82 3.49
C ALA A 80 1.41 19.28 2.08
N GLU A 81 1.78 20.55 1.93
CA GLU A 81 2.23 21.12 0.65
C GLU A 81 3.54 20.49 0.16
N ASP A 82 4.48 20.21 1.09
CA ASP A 82 5.72 19.50 0.75
C ASP A 82 5.41 18.09 0.25
N VAL A 83 4.48 17.39 0.90
CA VAL A 83 4.07 16.04 0.48
C VAL A 83 3.41 16.06 -0.89
N ARG A 84 2.57 17.05 -1.19
CA ARG A 84 2.01 17.23 -2.56
C ARG A 84 3.12 17.42 -3.59
N SER A 85 4.11 18.26 -3.26
CA SER A 85 5.24 18.52 -4.14
C SER A 85 6.05 17.25 -4.39
N TYR A 86 6.36 16.49 -3.34
CA TYR A 86 7.10 15.21 -3.47
C TYR A 86 6.32 14.17 -4.29
N ALA A 87 5.02 14.05 -4.04
CA ALA A 87 4.16 13.13 -4.80
C ALA A 87 4.16 13.50 -6.29
N LYS A 88 4.04 14.79 -6.62
CA LYS A 88 4.09 15.28 -8.00
C LYS A 88 5.42 14.98 -8.68
N GLN A 89 6.54 15.16 -7.97
CA GLN A 89 7.88 14.91 -8.52
C GLN A 89 8.08 13.47 -8.98
N ILE A 90 7.52 12.50 -8.27
CA ILE A 90 7.68 11.07 -8.58
C ILE A 90 6.48 10.48 -9.32
N GLY A 91 5.41 11.24 -9.53
CA GLY A 91 4.18 10.76 -10.14
C GLY A 91 3.39 9.80 -9.24
N MET A 92 3.48 9.94 -7.91
CA MET A 92 2.73 9.10 -6.97
C MET A 92 1.22 9.34 -7.12
N PRO A 93 0.43 8.31 -7.50
CA PRO A 93 -1.01 8.45 -7.67
C PRO A 93 -1.77 8.33 -6.35
N GLY A 94 -3.04 8.69 -6.38
CA GLY A 94 -4.00 8.42 -5.32
C GLY A 94 -4.19 9.56 -4.32
N VAL A 95 -4.97 9.27 -3.29
CA VAL A 95 -5.24 10.21 -2.21
C VAL A 95 -4.07 10.21 -1.24
N LEU A 96 -3.56 11.39 -0.90
CA LEU A 96 -2.37 11.54 -0.07
C LEU A 96 -2.74 11.63 1.42
N ALA A 97 -1.99 10.88 2.23
CA ALA A 97 -2.03 10.97 3.69
C ALA A 97 -0.60 10.97 4.25
N ILE A 98 -0.45 11.33 5.51
CA ILE A 98 0.84 11.45 6.20
C ILE A 98 0.82 10.63 7.48
N ASP A 99 1.80 9.75 7.65
CA ASP A 99 2.10 9.00 8.87
C ASP A 99 3.42 9.53 9.46
N ARG A 100 3.33 10.62 10.25
CA ARG A 100 4.50 11.39 10.68
C ARG A 100 5.46 10.63 11.57
N ASP A 101 4.92 9.83 12.48
CA ASP A 101 5.66 9.11 13.52
C ASP A 101 5.69 7.58 13.29
N TRP A 102 5.20 7.14 12.13
CA TRP A 102 5.11 5.74 11.70
C TRP A 102 4.22 4.85 12.57
N LYS A 103 3.45 5.42 13.48
CA LYS A 103 2.58 4.64 14.37
C LYS A 103 1.46 3.91 13.61
N VAL A 104 0.98 4.50 12.53
CA VAL A 104 -0.03 3.83 11.71
C VAL A 104 0.58 2.64 10.97
N LEU A 105 1.75 2.81 10.36
CA LEU A 105 2.47 1.69 9.74
C LEU A 105 2.77 0.58 10.74
N ASP A 106 3.19 0.94 11.95
CA ASP A 106 3.51 -0.02 13.01
C ASP A 106 2.28 -0.78 13.52
N ARG A 107 1.07 -0.20 13.44
CA ARG A 107 -0.19 -0.92 13.69
C ARG A 107 -0.55 -1.88 12.55
N TRP A 108 -0.27 -1.48 11.31
CA TRP A 108 -0.55 -2.30 10.14
C TRP A 108 0.46 -3.44 10.01
N MET A 109 1.68 -3.21 10.45
CA MET A 109 2.74 -4.22 10.40
C MET A 109 3.79 -3.94 11.47
N ALA A 110 3.91 -4.85 12.43
CA ALA A 110 4.82 -4.69 13.57
C ALA A 110 6.26 -4.35 13.12
N PRO A 111 6.96 -3.47 13.85
CA PRO A 111 8.38 -3.20 13.62
C PRO A 111 9.21 -4.49 13.60
N GLY A 112 10.19 -4.57 12.71
CA GLY A 112 11.04 -5.76 12.57
C GLY A 112 10.39 -6.96 11.86
N LYS A 113 9.10 -6.89 11.53
CA LYS A 113 8.39 -7.90 10.73
C LYS A 113 8.38 -7.58 9.23
N ARG A 114 9.07 -6.52 8.83
CA ARG A 114 9.17 -6.04 7.45
C ARG A 114 10.61 -5.74 7.07
N SER A 115 10.97 -6.00 5.83
CA SER A 115 12.28 -5.63 5.27
C SER A 115 12.30 -4.19 4.74
N PHE A 116 11.13 -3.66 4.40
CA PHE A 116 10.96 -2.32 3.85
C PHE A 116 9.87 -1.57 4.59
N THR A 117 9.93 -0.24 4.57
CA THR A 117 8.84 0.62 5.03
C THR A 117 7.92 1.05 3.88
N SER A 118 8.35 0.89 2.63
CA SER A 118 7.56 1.17 1.45
C SER A 118 6.78 -0.07 1.02
N LEU A 119 5.69 -0.34 1.70
CA LEU A 119 4.83 -1.51 1.55
C LEU A 119 3.56 -1.17 0.79
N THR A 120 2.96 -2.17 0.15
CA THR A 120 1.64 -2.04 -0.48
C THR A 120 0.68 -3.08 0.09
N PHE A 121 -0.41 -2.63 0.66
CA PHE A 121 -1.49 -3.48 1.14
C PHE A 121 -2.64 -3.47 0.14
N VAL A 122 -3.26 -4.63 -0.08
CA VAL A 122 -4.46 -4.76 -0.90
C VAL A 122 -5.64 -5.04 0.02
N LEU A 123 -6.62 -4.13 0.03
CA LEU A 123 -7.84 -4.26 0.80
C LEU A 123 -9.00 -4.65 -0.12
N ASP A 124 -9.86 -5.55 0.36
CA ASP A 124 -11.11 -5.87 -0.32
C ASP A 124 -12.18 -4.76 -0.13
N LYS A 125 -13.35 -4.96 -0.71
CA LYS A 125 -14.49 -4.04 -0.63
C LYS A 125 -15.03 -3.81 0.80
N LYS A 126 -14.67 -4.71 1.73
CA LYS A 126 -15.04 -4.65 3.15
C LYS A 126 -13.93 -4.04 4.01
N GLY A 127 -12.84 -3.59 3.39
CA GLY A 127 -11.68 -3.02 4.08
C GLY A 127 -10.77 -4.04 4.74
N LYS A 128 -10.85 -5.32 4.40
CA LYS A 128 -9.97 -6.36 4.95
C LYS A 128 -8.69 -6.47 4.13
N VAL A 129 -7.55 -6.63 4.80
CA VAL A 129 -6.27 -6.91 4.13
C VAL A 129 -6.33 -8.32 3.54
N ARG A 130 -6.16 -8.41 2.23
CA ARG A 130 -6.17 -9.66 1.49
C ARG A 130 -4.77 -10.03 0.96
N HIS A 131 -3.92 -9.06 0.77
CA HIS A 131 -2.55 -9.25 0.32
C HIS A 131 -1.65 -8.11 0.81
N VAL A 132 -0.37 -8.42 1.03
CA VAL A 132 0.69 -7.44 1.32
C VAL A 132 1.85 -7.70 0.37
N HIS A 133 2.17 -6.72 -0.46
CA HIS A 133 3.41 -6.73 -1.24
C HIS A 133 4.54 -6.18 -0.35
N PRO A 134 5.52 -7.01 0.02
CA PRO A 134 6.49 -6.67 1.07
C PRO A 134 7.69 -5.89 0.58
N GLY A 135 7.86 -5.76 -0.73
CA GLY A 135 9.01 -5.09 -1.33
C GLY A 135 8.79 -3.60 -1.57
N GLY A 136 9.89 -2.87 -1.66
CA GLY A 136 9.85 -1.45 -2.02
C GLY A 136 9.52 -1.20 -3.48
N VAL A 137 10.01 -2.02 -4.41
CA VAL A 137 9.71 -1.96 -5.85
C VAL A 137 8.56 -2.87 -6.19
N ILE A 138 7.67 -2.40 -7.04
CA ILE A 138 6.67 -3.23 -7.71
C ILE A 138 7.24 -3.52 -9.11
N GLU A 139 7.79 -4.72 -9.26
CA GLU A 139 8.32 -5.20 -10.53
C GLU A 139 7.17 -5.56 -11.51
N PRO A 140 7.43 -5.73 -12.80
CA PRO A 140 6.39 -6.08 -13.76
C PRO A 140 5.59 -7.34 -13.40
N GLU A 141 6.24 -8.36 -12.85
CA GLU A 141 5.56 -9.59 -12.40
C GLU A 141 4.69 -9.32 -11.17
N ASP A 142 5.16 -8.51 -10.22
CA ASP A 142 4.37 -8.09 -9.05
C ASP A 142 3.14 -7.29 -9.48
N SER A 143 3.30 -6.39 -10.45
CA SER A 143 2.20 -5.60 -11.00
C SER A 143 1.12 -6.49 -11.64
N LYS A 144 1.54 -7.53 -12.35
CA LYS A 144 0.63 -8.52 -12.94
C LYS A 144 -0.11 -9.30 -11.86
N GLU A 145 0.59 -9.78 -10.85
CA GLU A 145 -0.01 -10.50 -9.73
C GLU A 145 -1.00 -9.63 -8.96
N LEU A 146 -0.61 -8.40 -8.61
CA LEU A 146 -1.49 -7.43 -7.95
C LEU A 146 -2.75 -7.13 -8.79
N SER A 147 -2.59 -6.97 -10.11
CA SER A 147 -3.72 -6.76 -11.02
C SER A 147 -4.68 -7.95 -11.01
N GLN A 148 -4.19 -9.19 -11.01
CA GLN A 148 -5.02 -10.39 -10.93
C GLN A 148 -5.75 -10.49 -9.59
N GLN A 149 -5.10 -10.15 -8.49
CA GLN A 149 -5.72 -10.12 -7.17
C GLN A 149 -6.82 -9.06 -7.09
N ILE A 150 -6.58 -7.86 -7.63
CA ILE A 150 -7.60 -6.81 -7.70
C ILE A 150 -8.82 -7.31 -8.50
N ASP A 151 -8.61 -7.93 -9.67
CA ASP A 151 -9.69 -8.45 -10.50
C ASP A 151 -10.52 -9.50 -9.75
N ALA A 152 -9.87 -10.41 -9.02
CA ALA A 152 -10.53 -11.40 -8.19
C ALA A 152 -11.38 -10.76 -7.08
N LEU A 153 -10.84 -9.74 -6.39
CA LEU A 153 -11.55 -9.03 -5.33
C LEU A 153 -12.72 -8.19 -5.88
N LEU A 154 -12.58 -7.62 -7.06
CA LEU A 154 -13.67 -6.90 -7.74
C LEU A 154 -14.83 -7.83 -8.09
N ALA A 155 -14.56 -9.10 -8.42
CA ALA A 155 -15.56 -10.11 -8.74
C ALA A 155 -16.29 -10.67 -7.49
N GLU A 156 -15.74 -10.50 -6.28
CA GLU A 156 -16.40 -10.91 -5.04
C GLU A 156 -17.68 -10.09 -4.80
N LYS A 157 -18.72 -10.75 -4.23
CA LYS A 157 -20.01 -10.11 -3.88
C LYS A 157 -19.97 -9.45 -2.50
#